data_856b5fe0c555074d92f9ad20d9618eeb
#
_entry.id   856b5fe0c555074d92f9ad20d9618eeb
#
_cell.length_a   1.000
_cell.length_b   1.000
_cell.length_c   1.000
_cell.angle_alpha   90.00
_cell.angle_beta   90.00
_cell.angle_gamma   90.00
#
_symmetry.space_group_name_H-M   'P 1'
#
loop_
_entity.id
_entity.type
_entity.pdbx_description
1 polymer ?
#
loop_
_entity_poly.entity_id
_entity_poly.type
_entity_poly.pdbx_seq_one_letter_code
_entity_poly.pdbx_strand_id
1 'polypeptide(L)'
;MAQKILALINLQLPAGQATPAPPVGPALGQHGVNIMAFVKEYNAKTASQGGTIIPAQITVYEDRSFTFVTKTPPASELLRKAAKISKGSASPRTNKVAALPRSAIKEIAESKMNDLNAADIEAAIKIVEGSARSMGIEVRE
;
A
#
# COMPACT_ATOMS: atom_id res chain seq x y z
N MET A 1 -30.21 2.74 3.35
CA MET A 1 -29.96 2.13 4.66
C MET A 1 -28.52 1.61 4.71
N ALA A 2 -27.89 1.75 5.87
CA ALA A 2 -26.54 1.23 6.05
C ALA A 2 -26.58 -0.31 6.01
N GLN A 3 -25.83 -0.90 5.12
CA GLN A 3 -25.67 -2.34 5.06
C GLN A 3 -24.73 -2.79 6.18
N LYS A 4 -25.04 -3.95 6.73
CA LYS A 4 -24.21 -4.49 7.79
C LYS A 4 -22.92 -5.07 7.22
N ILE A 5 -21.81 -4.68 7.80
CA ILE A 5 -20.48 -5.12 7.36
C ILE A 5 -20.21 -6.52 7.90
N LEU A 6 -19.94 -7.46 6.99
CA LEU A 6 -19.56 -8.81 7.35
C LEU A 6 -18.06 -8.90 7.66
N ALA A 7 -17.23 -8.27 6.82
CA ALA A 7 -15.79 -8.32 6.99
C ALA A 7 -15.10 -7.16 6.31
N LEU A 8 -13.91 -6.81 6.81
CA LEU A 8 -12.98 -5.89 6.16
C LEU A 8 -11.74 -6.68 5.75
N ILE A 9 -11.34 -6.54 4.49
CA ILE A 9 -10.20 -7.25 3.94
C ILE A 9 -9.21 -6.23 3.38
N ASN A 10 -7.96 -6.34 3.78
CA ASN A 10 -6.89 -5.51 3.26
C ASN A 10 -5.96 -6.35 2.39
N LEU A 11 -5.80 -5.96 1.13
CA LEU A 11 -4.95 -6.64 0.17
C LEU A 11 -3.97 -5.66 -0.46
N GLN A 12 -2.77 -6.13 -0.78
CA GLN A 12 -1.78 -5.38 -1.53
C GLN A 12 -1.59 -6.08 -2.87
N LEU A 13 -1.96 -5.39 -3.94
CA LEU A 13 -1.97 -5.96 -5.29
C LEU A 13 -1.22 -5.05 -6.26
N PRO A 14 -0.56 -5.62 -7.28
CA PRO A 14 0.01 -4.81 -8.36
C PRO A 14 -1.09 -4.07 -9.09
N ALA A 15 -0.87 -2.77 -9.36
CA ALA A 15 -1.84 -1.94 -10.04
C ALA A 15 -2.10 -2.47 -11.46
N GLY A 16 -3.37 -2.61 -11.81
CA GLY A 16 -3.79 -3.09 -13.12
C GLY A 16 -3.51 -4.56 -13.41
N GLN A 17 -2.98 -5.29 -12.44
CA GLN A 17 -2.57 -6.69 -12.61
C GLN A 17 -3.17 -7.64 -11.57
N ALA A 18 -4.29 -7.26 -10.96
CA ALA A 18 -4.97 -8.14 -10.03
C ALA A 18 -5.49 -9.39 -10.77
N THR A 19 -5.32 -10.54 -10.16
CA THR A 19 -5.76 -11.83 -10.71
C THR A 19 -6.57 -12.59 -9.65
N PRO A 20 -7.42 -13.54 -10.04
CA PRO A 20 -8.13 -14.38 -9.07
C PRO A 20 -7.23 -15.38 -8.34
N ALA A 21 -5.96 -15.46 -8.71
CA ALA A 21 -4.97 -16.29 -8.00
C ALA A 21 -4.70 -15.77 -6.59
N PRO A 22 -4.15 -16.57 -5.65
CA PRO A 22 -3.77 -16.08 -4.34
C PRO A 22 -2.93 -14.79 -4.41
N PRO A 23 -3.12 -13.80 -3.49
CA PRO A 23 -3.94 -13.87 -2.28
C PRO A 23 -5.41 -13.46 -2.45
N VAL A 24 -5.83 -13.04 -3.64
CA VAL A 24 -7.18 -12.49 -3.88
C VAL A 24 -8.26 -13.58 -3.74
N GLY A 25 -8.06 -14.72 -4.41
CA GLY A 25 -9.03 -15.81 -4.43
C GLY A 25 -9.42 -16.28 -3.04
N PRO A 26 -8.46 -16.78 -2.24
CA PRO A 26 -8.78 -17.25 -0.89
C PRO A 26 -9.35 -16.16 0.03
N ALA A 27 -8.84 -14.94 -0.04
CA ALA A 27 -9.30 -13.85 0.82
C ALA A 27 -10.76 -13.48 0.56
N LEU A 28 -11.15 -13.38 -0.70
CA LEU A 28 -12.53 -13.01 -1.08
C LEU A 28 -13.46 -14.21 -1.12
N GLY A 29 -12.96 -15.38 -1.52
CA GLY A 29 -13.76 -16.60 -1.62
C GLY A 29 -14.35 -17.04 -0.30
N GLN A 30 -13.67 -16.84 0.81
CA GLN A 30 -14.15 -17.17 2.15
C GLN A 30 -15.45 -16.42 2.50
N HIS A 31 -15.64 -15.24 1.93
CA HIS A 31 -16.79 -14.39 2.21
C HIS A 31 -17.86 -14.44 1.12
N GLY A 32 -17.65 -15.28 0.09
CA GLY A 32 -18.61 -15.44 -1.00
C GLY A 32 -18.68 -14.25 -1.95
N VAL A 33 -17.65 -13.43 -2.00
CA VAL A 33 -17.57 -12.25 -2.88
C VAL A 33 -17.27 -12.69 -4.32
N ASN A 34 -17.82 -11.97 -5.29
CA ASN A 34 -17.51 -12.20 -6.71
C ASN A 34 -16.10 -11.70 -7.02
N ILE A 35 -15.16 -12.63 -7.07
CA ILE A 35 -13.74 -12.34 -7.28
C ILE A 35 -13.50 -11.65 -8.62
N MET A 36 -14.14 -12.12 -9.68
CA MET A 36 -13.95 -11.56 -11.03
C MET A 36 -14.44 -10.12 -11.13
N ALA A 37 -15.55 -9.80 -10.48
CA ALA A 37 -16.06 -8.42 -10.44
C ALA A 37 -15.06 -7.49 -9.73
N PHE A 38 -14.51 -7.93 -8.61
CA PHE A 38 -13.48 -7.17 -7.88
C PHE A 38 -12.23 -6.95 -8.75
N VAL A 39 -11.72 -8.02 -9.37
CA VAL A 39 -10.53 -7.95 -10.22
C VAL A 39 -10.72 -6.95 -11.36
N LYS A 40 -11.85 -7.01 -12.04
CA LYS A 40 -12.19 -6.07 -13.11
C LYS A 40 -12.20 -4.62 -12.64
N GLU A 41 -12.92 -4.34 -11.57
CA GLU A 41 -13.04 -2.98 -11.04
C GLU A 41 -11.71 -2.45 -10.52
N TYR A 42 -10.96 -3.27 -9.81
CA TYR A 42 -9.63 -2.90 -9.31
C TYR A 42 -8.68 -2.55 -10.46
N ASN A 43 -8.61 -3.43 -11.46
CA ASN A 43 -7.74 -3.19 -12.61
C ASN A 43 -8.14 -1.93 -13.38
N ALA A 44 -9.43 -1.66 -13.53
CA ALA A 44 -9.91 -0.45 -14.18
C ALA A 44 -9.50 0.82 -13.40
N LYS A 45 -9.64 0.79 -12.07
CA LYS A 45 -9.27 1.93 -11.22
C LYS A 45 -7.78 2.17 -11.13
N THR A 46 -6.97 1.13 -11.21
CA THR A 46 -5.52 1.22 -11.00
C THR A 46 -4.70 1.15 -12.29
N ALA A 47 -5.35 1.06 -13.45
CA ALA A 47 -4.67 0.94 -14.74
C ALA A 47 -3.68 2.08 -15.02
N SER A 48 -4.02 3.30 -14.60
CA SER A 48 -3.16 4.48 -14.78
C SER A 48 -1.94 4.48 -13.85
N GLN A 49 -1.90 3.62 -12.86
CA GLN A 49 -0.84 3.54 -11.85
C GLN A 49 -0.03 2.25 -11.98
N GLY A 50 -0.01 1.66 -13.17
CA GLY A 50 0.71 0.41 -13.42
C GLY A 50 2.16 0.46 -12.96
N GLY A 51 2.67 -0.69 -12.49
CA GLY A 51 4.03 -0.81 -12.00
C GLY A 51 4.21 -0.51 -10.51
N THR A 52 3.13 -0.15 -9.80
CA THR A 52 3.18 0.05 -8.34
C THR A 52 2.24 -0.94 -7.64
N ILE A 53 2.57 -1.25 -6.39
CA ILE A 53 1.67 -2.02 -5.54
C ILE A 53 0.72 -1.04 -4.86
N ILE A 54 -0.58 -1.26 -5.02
CA ILE A 54 -1.61 -0.39 -4.45
C ILE A 54 -2.43 -1.20 -3.45
N PRO A 55 -2.47 -0.79 -2.16
CA PRO A 55 -3.32 -1.44 -1.18
C PRO A 55 -4.80 -1.20 -1.51
N ALA A 56 -5.60 -2.23 -1.40
CA ALA A 56 -7.04 -2.14 -1.51
C ALA A 56 -7.68 -2.56 -0.20
N GLN A 57 -8.55 -1.73 0.33
CA GLN A 57 -9.37 -2.06 1.50
C GLN A 57 -10.76 -2.40 1.01
N ILE A 58 -11.14 -3.66 1.16
CA ILE A 58 -12.41 -4.20 0.67
C ILE A 58 -13.36 -4.38 1.84
N THR A 59 -14.55 -3.80 1.74
CA THR A 59 -15.62 -3.97 2.72
C THR A 59 -16.64 -4.94 2.14
N VAL A 60 -16.86 -6.07 2.82
CA VAL A 60 -17.82 -7.10 2.42
C VAL A 60 -19.07 -6.95 3.29
N TYR A 61 -20.23 -6.94 2.66
CA TYR A 61 -21.53 -6.82 3.33
C TYR A 61 -22.25 -8.16 3.44
N GLU A 62 -23.25 -8.23 4.30
CA GLU A 62 -24.02 -9.47 4.54
C GLU A 62 -24.72 -10.02 3.29
N ASP A 63 -25.09 -9.13 2.36
CA ASP A 63 -25.70 -9.53 1.09
C ASP A 63 -24.69 -10.03 0.05
N ARG A 64 -23.41 -10.18 0.45
CA ARG A 64 -22.28 -10.59 -0.40
C ARG A 64 -21.86 -9.54 -1.42
N SER A 65 -22.41 -8.34 -1.33
CA SER A 65 -21.88 -7.21 -2.09
C SER A 65 -20.61 -6.71 -1.45
N PHE A 66 -19.84 -5.94 -2.18
CA PHE A 66 -18.60 -5.37 -1.68
C PHE A 66 -18.40 -3.95 -2.19
N THR A 67 -17.66 -3.17 -1.42
CA THR A 67 -17.10 -1.91 -1.87
C THR A 67 -15.61 -1.94 -1.56
N PHE A 68 -14.82 -1.20 -2.32
CA PHE A 68 -13.40 -1.13 -2.03
C PHE A 68 -12.87 0.28 -2.25
N VAL A 69 -11.82 0.60 -1.49
CA VAL A 69 -11.10 1.87 -1.61
C VAL A 69 -9.63 1.53 -1.87
N THR A 70 -9.06 2.18 -2.89
CA THR A 70 -7.63 2.08 -3.15
C THR A 70 -6.92 3.18 -2.38
N LYS A 71 -5.78 2.84 -1.80
CA LYS A 71 -4.95 3.78 -1.04
C LYS A 71 -3.68 4.08 -1.82
N THR A 72 -2.87 5.01 -1.30
CA THR A 72 -1.56 5.28 -1.89
C THR A 72 -0.64 4.06 -1.73
N PRO A 73 0.38 3.90 -2.59
CA PRO A 73 1.33 2.79 -2.45
C PRO A 73 1.94 2.73 -1.05
N PRO A 74 2.30 1.53 -0.55
CA PRO A 74 2.92 1.42 0.78
C PRO A 74 4.21 2.24 0.85
N ALA A 75 4.51 2.80 2.03
CA ALA A 75 5.73 3.58 2.24
C ALA A 75 6.97 2.75 1.90
N SER A 76 6.98 1.46 2.23
CA SER A 76 8.08 0.56 1.90
C SER A 76 8.34 0.45 0.40
N GLU A 77 7.29 0.43 -0.41
CA GLU A 77 7.41 0.36 -1.86
C GLU A 77 7.99 1.66 -2.43
N LEU A 78 7.47 2.79 -1.96
CA LEU A 78 7.96 4.10 -2.37
C LEU A 78 9.44 4.29 -2.00
N LEU A 79 9.81 3.86 -0.79
CA LEU A 79 11.20 3.93 -0.32
C LEU A 79 12.12 3.04 -1.16
N ARG A 80 11.71 1.82 -1.49
CA ARG A 80 12.49 0.92 -2.34
C ARG A 80 12.72 1.52 -3.73
N LYS A 81 11.69 2.10 -4.31
CA LYS A 81 11.79 2.76 -5.62
C LYS A 81 12.73 3.96 -5.58
N ALA A 82 12.60 4.81 -4.57
CA ALA A 82 13.44 5.98 -4.41
C ALA A 82 14.90 5.59 -4.19
N ALA A 83 15.16 4.55 -3.41
CA ALA A 83 16.49 4.03 -3.14
C ALA A 83 17.06 3.13 -4.24
N LYS A 84 16.22 2.75 -5.22
CA LYS A 84 16.56 1.84 -6.33
C LYS A 84 17.07 0.48 -5.84
N ILE A 85 16.44 -0.05 -4.80
CA ILE A 85 16.77 -1.37 -4.23
C ILE A 85 15.57 -2.32 -4.41
N SER A 86 15.85 -3.61 -4.53
CA SER A 86 14.81 -4.63 -4.69
C SER A 86 14.21 -5.07 -3.35
N LYS A 87 14.99 -4.98 -2.28
CA LYS A 87 14.58 -5.45 -0.96
C LYS A 87 15.27 -4.65 0.15
N GLY A 88 14.55 -4.45 1.26
CA GLY A 88 15.12 -3.85 2.45
C GLY A 88 16.12 -4.78 3.17
N SER A 89 16.79 -4.25 4.18
CA SER A 89 17.77 -5.01 4.96
C SER A 89 17.10 -6.02 5.89
N ALA A 90 17.70 -7.20 6.00
CA ALA A 90 17.33 -8.19 7.01
C ALA A 90 17.80 -7.78 8.42
N SER A 91 18.83 -6.95 8.51
CA SER A 91 19.41 -6.45 9.76
C SER A 91 19.55 -4.93 9.71
N PRO A 92 18.43 -4.17 9.75
CA PRO A 92 18.46 -2.73 9.47
C PRO A 92 19.25 -1.90 10.48
N ARG A 93 19.47 -2.42 11.69
CA ARG A 93 20.26 -1.71 12.69
C ARG A 93 21.75 -1.74 12.41
N THR A 94 22.22 -2.85 11.85
CA THR A 94 23.66 -3.09 11.62
C THR A 94 24.04 -3.01 10.16
N ASN A 95 23.14 -3.35 9.25
CA ASN A 95 23.42 -3.40 7.81
C ASN A 95 22.50 -2.42 7.07
N LYS A 96 23.05 -1.28 6.67
CA LYS A 96 22.34 -0.29 5.86
C LYS A 96 22.52 -0.64 4.37
N VAL A 97 21.41 -0.69 3.64
CA VAL A 97 21.41 -1.10 2.22
C VAL A 97 21.37 0.09 1.26
N ALA A 98 20.95 1.25 1.73
CA ALA A 98 20.83 2.45 0.91
C ALA A 98 20.81 3.70 1.77
N ALA A 99 20.95 4.86 1.13
CA ALA A 99 20.79 6.15 1.76
C ALA A 99 19.94 7.05 0.85
N LEU A 100 19.07 7.84 1.45
CA LEU A 100 18.23 8.79 0.73
C LEU A 100 18.36 10.18 1.32
N PRO A 101 18.34 11.24 0.49
CA PRO A 101 18.28 12.60 1.01
C PRO A 101 16.90 12.88 1.63
N ARG A 102 16.87 13.82 2.56
CA ARG A 102 15.62 14.22 3.22
C ARG A 102 14.59 14.74 2.22
N SER A 103 15.02 15.34 1.11
CA SER A 103 14.13 15.81 0.05
C SER A 103 13.32 14.68 -0.57
N ALA A 104 13.93 13.51 -0.80
CA ALA A 104 13.22 12.34 -1.30
C ALA A 104 12.18 11.82 -0.29
N ILE A 105 12.53 11.83 1.00
CA ILE A 105 11.61 11.47 2.08
C ILE A 105 10.42 12.43 2.13
N LYS A 106 10.68 13.72 1.95
CA LYS A 106 9.64 14.75 1.90
C LYS A 106 8.65 14.51 0.75
N GLU A 107 9.13 14.18 -0.44
CA GLU A 107 8.28 13.87 -1.59
C GLU A 107 7.38 12.66 -1.31
N ILE A 108 7.93 11.63 -0.70
CA ILE A 108 7.15 10.45 -0.30
C ILE A 108 6.08 10.83 0.72
N ALA A 109 6.45 11.63 1.72
CA ALA A 109 5.52 12.09 2.75
C ALA A 109 4.38 12.90 2.15
N GLU A 110 4.69 13.81 1.23
CA GLU A 110 3.68 14.61 0.53
C GLU A 110 2.70 13.74 -0.25
N SER A 111 3.18 12.72 -0.94
CA SER A 111 2.32 11.83 -1.71
C SER A 111 1.41 10.98 -0.83
N LYS A 112 1.78 10.76 0.43
CA LYS A 112 1.00 9.95 1.37
C LYS A 112 0.20 10.76 2.39
N MET A 113 0.22 12.09 2.33
CA MET A 113 -0.48 12.94 3.32
C MET A 113 -1.96 12.56 3.50
N ASN A 114 -2.63 12.15 2.43
CA ASN A 114 -4.03 11.77 2.47
C ASN A 114 -4.29 10.50 3.30
N ASP A 115 -3.30 9.63 3.41
CA ASP A 115 -3.42 8.35 4.12
C ASP A 115 -2.79 8.39 5.52
N LEU A 116 -2.02 9.44 5.83
CA LEU A 116 -1.34 9.58 7.11
C LEU A 116 -2.18 10.40 8.07
N ASN A 117 -2.07 10.10 9.36
CA ASN A 117 -2.71 10.89 10.41
C ASN A 117 -1.80 12.00 10.93
N ALA A 118 -0.84 12.43 10.12
CA ALA A 118 0.09 13.50 10.47
C ALA A 118 -0.62 14.86 10.43
N ALA A 119 -0.33 15.70 11.41
CA ALA A 119 -0.90 17.05 11.48
C ALA A 119 -0.29 17.99 10.44
N ASP A 120 0.99 17.80 10.12
CA ASP A 120 1.72 18.62 9.16
C ASP A 120 2.75 17.78 8.39
N ILE A 121 3.44 18.42 7.45
CA ILE A 121 4.43 17.72 6.62
C ILE A 121 5.64 17.24 7.43
N GLU A 122 6.05 17.99 8.45
CA GLU A 122 7.17 17.57 9.30
C GLU A 122 6.88 16.29 10.06
N ALA A 123 5.65 16.13 10.58
CA ALA A 123 5.21 14.90 11.22
C ALA A 123 5.18 13.75 10.22
N ALA A 124 4.69 13.99 9.00
CA ALA A 124 4.67 13.00 7.92
C ALA A 124 6.08 12.54 7.55
N ILE A 125 7.02 13.49 7.45
CA ILE A 125 8.43 13.18 7.18
C ILE A 125 9.00 12.25 8.26
N LYS A 126 8.72 12.52 9.52
CA LYS A 126 9.18 11.67 10.63
C LYS A 126 8.63 10.26 10.55
N ILE A 127 7.37 10.12 10.16
CA ILE A 127 6.74 8.80 9.97
C ILE A 127 7.46 8.01 8.88
N VAL A 128 7.73 8.65 7.74
CA VAL A 128 8.43 8.02 6.61
C VAL A 128 9.88 7.69 6.97
N GLU A 129 10.56 8.59 7.68
CA GLU A 129 11.92 8.34 8.19
C GLU A 129 12.00 7.09 9.07
N GLY A 130 11.00 6.91 9.94
CA GLY A 130 10.90 5.70 10.78
C GLY A 130 10.79 4.43 9.94
N SER A 131 9.96 4.45 8.90
CA SER A 131 9.81 3.34 7.97
C SER A 131 11.11 3.06 7.22
N ALA A 132 11.81 4.11 6.76
CA ALA A 132 13.10 3.97 6.09
C ALA A 132 14.14 3.33 7.02
N ARG A 133 14.21 3.78 8.26
CA ARG A 133 15.13 3.21 9.26
C ARG A 133 14.85 1.73 9.47
N SER A 134 13.59 1.32 9.53
CA SER A 134 13.22 -0.09 9.71
C SER A 134 13.59 -0.96 8.51
N MET A 135 13.80 -0.35 7.35
CA MET A 135 14.22 -1.04 6.13
C MET A 135 15.74 -1.03 5.91
N GLY A 136 16.49 -0.37 6.78
CA GLY A 136 17.93 -0.21 6.60
C GLY A 136 18.31 0.88 5.61
N ILE A 137 17.44 1.85 5.40
CA ILE A 137 17.70 3.03 4.55
C ILE A 137 18.09 4.19 5.47
N GLU A 138 19.27 4.73 5.25
CA GLU A 138 19.77 5.88 5.99
C GLU A 138 19.21 7.17 5.38
N VAL A 139 18.73 8.08 6.23
CA VAL A 139 18.24 9.39 5.79
C VAL A 139 19.33 10.43 6.01
N ARG A 140 19.70 11.14 4.95
CA ARG A 140 20.71 12.19 4.97
C ARG A 140 20.09 13.55 4.67
N GLU A 141 20.61 14.57 5.31
CA GLU A 141 20.18 15.95 5.05
C GLU A 141 20.70 16.48 3.70
#